data_a8e1fa1928d0a93daa320baa3ed5b0e3
#
_entry.id   a8e1fa1928d0a93daa320baa3ed5b0e3
#
_cell.length_a   1.000
_cell.length_b   1.000
_cell.length_c   1.000
_cell.angle_alpha   90.00
_cell.angle_beta   90.00
_cell.angle_gamma   90.00
#
_symmetry.space_group_name_H-M   'P 1'
#
loop_
_entity.id
_entity.type
_entity.pdbx_description
1 polymer ?
#
loop_
_entity_poly.entity_id
_entity_poly.type
_entity_poly.pdbx_seq_one_letter_code
_entity_poly.pdbx_strand_id
1 'polypeptide(L)' 'MRKWMNVELSREKFEDFRKELQQARIKYEPSSHGHLVHVEVYCNKDEETYLNAILDGLEG' A
#
# COMPACT_ATOMS: atom_id res chain seq x y z
N MET A 1 17.48 -2.39 -4.10
CA MET A 1 16.88 -1.92 -5.36
C MET A 1 15.37 -1.78 -5.20
N ARG A 2 14.80 -0.65 -5.60
CA ARG A 2 13.36 -0.41 -5.49
C ARG A 2 12.61 -0.94 -6.70
N LYS A 3 11.38 -1.39 -6.48
CA LYS A 3 10.50 -1.86 -7.54
C LYS A 3 9.06 -1.53 -7.18
N TRP A 4 8.17 -1.67 -8.15
CA TRP A 4 6.74 -1.42 -7.94
C TRP A 4 6.07 -2.68 -7.39
N MET A 5 5.33 -2.50 -6.29
CA MET A 5 4.53 -3.55 -5.68
C MET A 5 3.05 -3.21 -5.90
N ASN A 6 2.27 -4.19 -6.32
CA ASN A 6 0.85 -3.99 -6.57
C ASN A 6 0.02 -4.45 -5.39
N VAL A 7 -0.90 -3.60 -4.94
CA VAL A 7 -1.78 -3.89 -3.81
C VAL A 7 -3.21 -3.53 -4.20
N GLU A 8 -4.17 -4.35 -3.78
CA GLU A 8 -5.58 -4.07 -4.01
C GLU A 8 -6.30 -4.08 -2.66
N LEU A 9 -7.00 -2.99 -2.35
CA LEU A 9 -7.65 -2.77 -1.07
C LEU A 9 -9.02 -2.14 -1.25
N SER A 10 -9.91 -2.33 -0.26
CA SER A 10 -11.13 -1.54 -0.19
C SER A 10 -10.76 -0.08 0.08
N ARG A 11 -11.68 0.84 -0.23
CA ARG A 11 -11.41 2.27 -0.02
C ARG A 11 -11.12 2.58 1.45
N GLU A 12 -11.83 1.94 2.34
CA GLU A 12 -11.66 2.14 3.77
C GLU A 12 -10.26 1.71 4.23
N LYS A 13 -9.84 0.51 3.82
CA LYS A 13 -8.52 0.01 4.17
C LYS A 13 -7.41 0.82 3.49
N PHE A 14 -7.68 1.31 2.28
CA PHE A 14 -6.72 2.13 1.57
C PHE A 14 -6.40 3.42 2.34
N GLU A 15 -7.39 4.03 2.98
CA GLU A 15 -7.17 5.26 3.74
C GLU A 15 -6.14 5.04 4.86
N ASP A 16 -6.23 3.92 5.56
CA ASP A 16 -5.27 3.58 6.60
C ASP A 16 -3.89 3.29 6.01
N PHE A 17 -3.88 2.53 4.92
CA PHE A 17 -2.63 2.18 4.24
C PHE A 17 -1.93 3.42 3.68
N ARG A 18 -2.69 4.34 3.13
CA ARG A 18 -2.16 5.59 2.60
C ARG A 18 -1.43 6.40 3.66
N LYS A 19 -2.01 6.47 4.86
CA LYS A 19 -1.39 7.19 5.98
C LYS A 19 -0.02 6.60 6.31
N GLU A 20 0.07 5.28 6.30
CA GLU A 20 1.36 4.61 6.56
C GLU A 20 2.38 4.93 5.49
N LEU A 21 1.95 4.93 4.22
CA LEU A 21 2.83 5.27 3.11
C LEU A 21 3.36 6.70 3.23
N GLN A 22 2.48 7.63 3.60
CA GLN A 22 2.86 9.04 3.76
C GLN A 22 3.83 9.22 4.92
N GLN A 23 3.60 8.55 6.03
CA GLN A 23 4.50 8.63 7.20
C GLN A 23 5.88 8.09 6.87
N ALA A 24 5.93 7.01 6.09
CA ALA A 24 7.19 6.39 5.70
C ALA A 24 7.84 7.08 4.51
N ARG A 25 7.15 8.08 3.92
CA ARG A 25 7.61 8.81 2.73
C ARG A 25 7.87 7.88 1.55
N ILE A 26 6.99 6.90 1.39
CA ILE A 26 7.08 5.94 0.29
C ILE A 26 6.21 6.43 -0.86
N LYS A 27 6.75 6.38 -2.08
CA LYS A 27 6.02 6.80 -3.26
C LYS A 27 4.96 5.77 -3.63
N TYR A 28 3.76 6.23 -3.98
CA TYR A 28 2.67 5.35 -4.37
C TYR A 28 1.78 6.03 -5.41
N GLU A 29 1.09 5.21 -6.21
CA GLU A 29 0.14 5.70 -7.20
C GLU A 29 -1.16 4.90 -7.08
N PRO A 30 -2.24 5.55 -6.59
CA PRO A 30 -3.53 4.87 -6.43
C PRO A 30 -4.38 4.97 -7.69
N SER A 31 -5.24 3.98 -7.88
CA SER A 31 -6.17 3.97 -8.99
C SER A 31 -7.47 3.34 -8.49
N SER A 32 -8.59 4.06 -8.59
CA SER A 32 -9.89 3.58 -8.11
C SER A 32 -10.59 2.72 -9.15
N HIS A 33 -11.09 1.57 -8.70
CA HIS A 33 -11.87 0.65 -9.55
C HIS A 33 -13.08 0.17 -8.77
N GLY A 34 -14.18 0.94 -8.87
CA GLY A 34 -15.41 0.60 -8.14
C GLY A 34 -15.22 0.68 -6.64
N HIS A 35 -15.39 -0.45 -5.96
CA HIS A 35 -15.25 -0.52 -4.51
C HIS A 35 -13.80 -0.73 -4.07
N LEU A 36 -12.91 -0.97 -5.01
CA LEU A 36 -11.52 -1.29 -4.71
C LEU A 36 -10.60 -0.17 -5.17
N VAL A 37 -9.44 -0.08 -4.51
CA VAL A 37 -8.37 0.83 -4.91
C VAL A 37 -7.15 -0.02 -5.22
N HIS A 38 -6.65 0.12 -6.44
CA HIS A 38 -5.43 -0.53 -6.86
C HIS A 38 -4.28 0.44 -6.62
N VAL A 39 -3.32 0.05 -5.81
CA VAL A 39 -2.19 0.92 -5.44
C VAL A 39 -0.89 0.30 -5.91
N GLU A 40 -0.12 1.09 -6.64
CA GLU A 40 1.24 0.71 -6.99
C GLU A 40 2.18 1.43 -6.04
N VAL A 41 3.05 0.69 -5.35
CA VAL A 41 3.94 1.24 -4.34
C VAL A 41 5.38 1.01 -4.76
N TYR A 42 6.15 2.08 -4.79
CA TYR A 42 7.56 2.00 -5.17
C TYR A 42 8.41 1.83 -3.91
N CYS A 43 8.90 0.61 -3.69
CA CYS A 43 9.58 0.27 -2.43
C CYS A 43 10.71 -0.74 -2.64
N ASN A 44 11.61 -0.79 -1.66
CA ASN A 44 12.66 -1.81 -1.63
C ASN A 44 12.14 -3.05 -0.88
N LYS A 45 12.98 -4.08 -0.77
CA LYS A 45 12.58 -5.34 -0.15
C LYS A 45 12.20 -5.18 1.33
N ASP A 46 12.96 -4.37 2.07
CA ASP A 46 12.69 -4.15 3.49
C ASP A 46 11.36 -3.41 3.68
N GLU A 47 11.11 -2.42 2.83
CA GLU A 47 9.85 -1.68 2.86
C GLU A 47 8.70 -2.58 2.46
N GLU A 48 8.91 -3.46 1.49
CA GLU A 48 7.89 -4.42 1.09
C GLU A 48 7.48 -5.32 2.26
N THR A 49 8.44 -5.82 3.00
CA THR A 49 8.17 -6.65 4.18
C THR A 49 7.37 -5.88 5.23
N TYR A 50 7.76 -4.63 5.47
CA TYR A 50 7.04 -3.75 6.40
C TYR A 50 5.60 -3.53 5.95
N LEU A 51 5.41 -3.22 4.67
CA LEU A 51 4.08 -2.96 4.12
C LEU A 51 3.20 -4.20 4.14
N ASN A 52 3.77 -5.38 3.87
CA ASN A 52 3.01 -6.63 3.94
C ASN A 52 2.52 -6.89 5.36
N ALA A 53 3.32 -6.56 6.37
CA ALA A 53 2.91 -6.70 7.77
C ALA A 53 1.73 -5.77 8.08
N ILE A 54 1.75 -4.55 7.55
CA ILE A 54 0.64 -3.60 7.71
C ILE A 54 -0.62 -4.14 7.04
N LEU A 55 -0.49 -4.65 5.81
CA LEU A 55 -1.61 -5.20 5.07
C LEU A 55 -2.26 -6.37 5.81
N ASP A 56 -1.45 -7.25 6.39
CA ASP A 56 -1.95 -8.36 7.19
C ASP A 56 -2.77 -7.84 8.38
N GLY A 57 -2.30 -6.78 9.02
CA GLY A 57 -3.01 -6.14 10.11
C GLY A 57 -4.34 -5.53 9.69
N LEU A 58 -4.41 -4.97 8.49
CA LEU A 58 -5.64 -4.38 7.97
C LEU A 58 -6.69 -5.45 7.62
N GLU A 59 -6.24 -6.59 7.15
CA GLU A 59 -7.13 -7.70 6.77
C GLU A 59 -7.55 -8.52 7.98
N GLY A 60 -6.72 -8.55 8.98
CA GLY A 60 -6.96 -9.30 10.20
C GLY A 60 -7.83 -8.60 11.17
#